data_080eb468dd599ada11e7c016d4de576e
#
_entry.id   080eb468dd599ada11e7c016d4de576e
#
_cell.length_a   1.000
_cell.length_b   1.000
_cell.length_c   1.000
_cell.angle_alpha   90.00
_cell.angle_beta   90.00
_cell.angle_gamma   90.00
#
_symmetry.space_group_name_H-M   'P 1'
#
loop_
_entity.id
_entity.type
_entity.pdbx_description
1 polymer ?
#
loop_
_entity_poly.entity_id
_entity_poly.type
_entity_poly.pdbx_seq_one_letter_code
_entity_poly.pdbx_strand_id
1 'polypeptide(L)'
;MTTFEGPRLAVPDRTALQRFLERAEVQRAVLALIVLNAVVLGLETSDTLMARHGAWLQLLDQAMLTVFVLEIGLRLIASRGAFFRDPWSVFDFAVVAIALVPASGPFAVLRALRVLRVLRVLTLVPSMRRVVGGLLAALPGLGSIAMVLLLVYYVFGVIATQVFGDRFPDWFGTLGRSLYTLFQVMTLESWSMGIVRPLMGVFPFAWTFFIPFILVATFTMLNLFIGVIVSAM
;
A
#
# COMPACT_ATOMS: atom_id res chain seq x y z
N MET A 1 29.92 11.86 -44.39
CA MET A 1 29.07 12.11 -43.21
C MET A 1 27.79 11.30 -43.41
N THR A 2 27.81 10.01 -43.06
CA THR A 2 26.72 9.07 -43.26
C THR A 2 25.91 9.04 -41.96
N THR A 3 24.71 9.58 -41.99
CA THR A 3 23.72 9.54 -40.90
C THR A 3 23.26 8.10 -40.71
N PHE A 4 23.64 7.50 -39.59
CA PHE A 4 23.10 6.21 -39.15
C PHE A 4 21.66 6.42 -38.67
N GLU A 5 20.67 6.16 -39.53
CA GLU A 5 19.30 5.95 -39.10
C GLU A 5 19.20 4.58 -38.43
N GLY A 6 19.19 4.57 -37.09
CA GLY A 6 18.91 3.38 -36.32
C GLY A 6 17.50 2.84 -36.64
N PRO A 7 17.26 1.52 -36.52
CA PRO A 7 15.97 0.92 -36.84
C PRO A 7 14.89 1.56 -35.95
N ARG A 8 13.92 2.23 -36.57
CA ARG A 8 12.70 2.68 -35.90
C ARG A 8 11.99 1.44 -35.41
N LEU A 9 12.02 1.23 -34.07
CA LEU A 9 11.20 0.20 -33.42
C LEU A 9 9.75 0.45 -33.83
N ALA A 10 9.18 -0.45 -34.63
CA ALA A 10 7.79 -0.40 -35.06
C ALA A 10 6.91 -0.40 -33.79
N VAL A 11 6.24 0.71 -33.51
CA VAL A 11 5.22 0.80 -32.46
C VAL A 11 4.13 -0.20 -32.88
N PRO A 12 3.83 -1.24 -32.08
CA PRO A 12 2.82 -2.21 -32.46
C PRO A 12 1.50 -1.52 -32.74
N ASP A 13 0.86 -1.85 -33.87
CA ASP A 13 -0.40 -1.25 -34.30
C ASP A 13 -1.43 -1.40 -33.18
N ARG A 14 -1.87 -0.27 -32.64
CA ARG A 14 -2.88 -0.23 -31.56
C ARG A 14 -4.20 -0.72 -32.13
N THR A 15 -4.75 -1.76 -31.52
CA THR A 15 -6.07 -2.28 -31.92
C THR A 15 -7.15 -1.20 -31.81
N ALA A 16 -8.22 -1.29 -32.63
CA ALA A 16 -9.34 -0.36 -32.53
C ALA A 16 -9.92 -0.29 -31.11
N LEU A 17 -9.89 -1.43 -30.40
CA LEU A 17 -10.33 -1.54 -29.01
C LEU A 17 -9.41 -0.76 -28.04
N GLN A 18 -8.09 -0.80 -28.22
CA GLN A 18 -7.15 0.01 -27.41
C GLN A 18 -7.43 1.50 -27.60
N ARG A 19 -7.59 1.93 -28.85
CA ARG A 19 -7.91 3.34 -29.16
C ARG A 19 -9.24 3.78 -28.54
N PHE A 20 -10.24 2.91 -28.49
CA PHE A 20 -11.51 3.19 -27.83
C PHE A 20 -11.34 3.35 -26.31
N LEU A 21 -10.65 2.40 -25.65
CA LEU A 21 -10.42 2.44 -24.19
C LEU A 21 -9.54 3.61 -23.74
N GLU A 22 -8.66 4.10 -24.60
CA GLU A 22 -7.79 5.26 -24.34
C GLU A 22 -8.47 6.62 -24.62
N ARG A 23 -9.71 6.64 -25.14
CA ARG A 23 -10.44 7.92 -25.34
C ARG A 23 -10.66 8.64 -24.03
N ALA A 24 -10.43 9.94 -24.03
CA ALA A 24 -10.58 10.78 -22.84
C ALA A 24 -11.99 10.72 -22.22
N GLU A 25 -13.01 10.48 -23.04
CA GLU A 25 -14.40 10.31 -22.61
C GLU A 25 -14.60 9.03 -21.84
N VAL A 26 -14.05 7.90 -22.34
CA VAL A 26 -14.12 6.60 -21.68
C VAL A 26 -13.36 6.64 -20.35
N GLN A 27 -12.16 7.21 -20.35
CA GLN A 27 -11.37 7.35 -19.12
C GLN A 27 -12.04 8.24 -18.08
N ARG A 28 -12.67 9.34 -18.51
CA ARG A 28 -13.47 10.21 -17.59
C ARG A 28 -14.69 9.48 -17.06
N ALA A 29 -15.38 8.69 -17.87
CA ALA A 29 -16.52 7.89 -17.44
C ALA A 29 -16.10 6.83 -16.40
N VAL A 30 -14.99 6.11 -16.64
CA VAL A 30 -14.43 5.15 -15.68
C VAL A 30 -14.00 5.85 -14.38
N LEU A 31 -13.37 7.03 -14.47
CA LEU A 31 -13.00 7.81 -13.30
C LEU A 31 -14.23 8.24 -12.48
N ALA A 32 -15.27 8.75 -13.15
CA ALA A 32 -16.52 9.12 -12.50
C ALA A 32 -17.17 7.91 -11.80
N LEU A 33 -17.12 6.73 -12.45
CA LEU A 33 -17.64 5.49 -11.88
C LEU A 33 -16.84 5.05 -10.63
N ILE A 34 -15.52 5.22 -10.62
CA ILE A 34 -14.68 4.94 -9.45
C ILE A 34 -15.03 5.88 -8.30
N VAL A 35 -15.21 7.18 -8.57
CA VAL A 35 -15.58 8.16 -7.54
C VAL A 35 -16.98 7.84 -6.98
N LEU A 36 -17.94 7.51 -7.85
CA LEU A 36 -19.28 7.10 -7.44
C LEU A 36 -19.22 5.83 -6.57
N ASN A 37 -18.42 4.84 -6.97
CA ASN A 37 -18.22 3.62 -6.21
C ASN A 37 -17.60 3.90 -4.83
N ALA A 38 -16.64 4.83 -4.74
CA ALA A 38 -16.07 5.25 -3.45
C ALA A 38 -17.16 5.83 -2.52
N VAL A 39 -18.07 6.63 -3.05
CA VAL A 39 -19.20 7.18 -2.29
C VAL A 39 -20.13 6.06 -1.83
N VAL A 40 -20.50 5.13 -2.72
CA VAL A 40 -21.39 3.98 -2.38
C VAL A 40 -20.77 3.13 -1.28
N LEU A 41 -19.47 2.79 -1.41
CA LEU A 41 -18.76 2.05 -0.36
C LEU A 41 -18.73 2.80 0.99
N GLY A 42 -18.57 4.12 0.94
CA GLY A 42 -18.68 4.96 2.14
C GLY A 42 -20.08 4.92 2.76
N LEU A 43 -21.15 4.94 1.94
CA LEU A 43 -22.52 4.84 2.43
C LEU A 43 -22.82 3.45 3.02
N GLU A 44 -22.22 2.38 2.50
CA GLU A 44 -22.34 1.02 3.02
C GLU A 44 -21.77 0.86 4.44
N THR A 45 -20.91 1.76 4.91
CA THR A 45 -20.39 1.72 6.28
C THR A 45 -21.41 2.20 7.32
N SER A 46 -22.53 2.81 6.90
CA SER A 46 -23.56 3.31 7.80
C SER A 46 -24.66 2.27 8.01
N ASP A 47 -24.77 1.75 9.23
CA ASP A 47 -25.82 0.77 9.61
C ASP A 47 -27.21 1.30 9.35
N THR A 48 -27.47 2.58 9.56
CA THR A 48 -28.78 3.21 9.33
C THR A 48 -29.17 3.26 7.87
N LEU A 49 -28.20 3.54 6.98
CA LEU A 49 -28.42 3.56 5.53
C LEU A 49 -28.57 2.14 4.99
N MET A 50 -27.76 1.20 5.49
CA MET A 50 -27.86 -0.20 5.12
C MET A 50 -29.19 -0.82 5.54
N ALA A 51 -29.73 -0.45 6.70
CA ALA A 51 -31.05 -0.92 7.13
C ALA A 51 -32.19 -0.43 6.22
N ARG A 52 -32.08 0.78 5.64
CA ARG A 52 -33.13 1.36 4.78
C ARG A 52 -32.93 1.07 3.29
N HIS A 53 -31.71 1.10 2.80
CA HIS A 53 -31.39 1.08 1.37
C HIS A 53 -30.32 0.05 1.00
N GLY A 54 -29.98 -0.89 1.88
CA GLY A 54 -28.88 -1.82 1.70
C GLY A 54 -28.99 -2.63 0.41
N ALA A 55 -30.18 -3.11 0.03
CA ALA A 55 -30.36 -3.85 -1.22
C ALA A 55 -30.01 -3.01 -2.46
N TRP A 56 -30.35 -1.74 -2.48
CA TRP A 56 -30.01 -0.83 -3.58
C TRP A 56 -28.53 -0.50 -3.64
N LEU A 57 -27.91 -0.22 -2.48
CA LEU A 57 -26.47 0.07 -2.40
C LEU A 57 -25.67 -1.14 -2.89
N GLN A 58 -26.00 -2.34 -2.43
CA GLN A 58 -25.33 -3.57 -2.87
C GLN A 58 -25.53 -3.85 -4.37
N LEU A 59 -26.74 -3.59 -4.91
CA LEU A 59 -27.01 -3.74 -6.33
C LEU A 59 -26.15 -2.76 -7.15
N LEU A 60 -26.06 -1.50 -6.72
CA LEU A 60 -25.22 -0.49 -7.37
C LEU A 60 -23.72 -0.88 -7.30
N ASP A 61 -23.27 -1.36 -6.14
CA ASP A 61 -21.89 -1.82 -5.98
C ASP A 61 -21.57 -2.99 -6.92
N GLN A 62 -22.44 -3.98 -7.00
CA GLN A 62 -22.28 -5.13 -7.92
C GLN A 62 -22.31 -4.70 -9.39
N ALA A 63 -23.21 -3.79 -9.76
CA ALA A 63 -23.27 -3.27 -11.12
C ALA A 63 -21.98 -2.56 -11.52
N MET A 64 -21.45 -1.69 -10.63
CA MET A 64 -20.17 -0.99 -10.86
C MET A 64 -19.00 -1.97 -10.92
N LEU A 65 -18.95 -2.98 -10.04
CA LEU A 65 -17.93 -4.02 -10.07
C LEU A 65 -17.97 -4.77 -11.41
N THR A 66 -19.16 -5.10 -11.91
CA THR A 66 -19.32 -5.76 -13.21
C THR A 66 -18.74 -4.92 -14.35
N VAL A 67 -18.99 -3.61 -14.34
CA VAL A 67 -18.40 -2.70 -15.34
C VAL A 67 -16.88 -2.69 -15.24
N PHE A 68 -16.31 -2.68 -14.03
CA PHE A 68 -14.86 -2.74 -13.84
C PHE A 68 -14.24 -4.05 -14.35
N VAL A 69 -14.90 -5.17 -14.10
CA VAL A 69 -14.45 -6.49 -14.61
C VAL A 69 -14.46 -6.52 -16.13
N LEU A 70 -15.53 -6.02 -16.75
CA LEU A 70 -15.63 -5.92 -18.20
C LEU A 70 -14.55 -5.01 -18.79
N GLU A 71 -14.33 -3.84 -18.20
CA GLU A 71 -13.31 -2.88 -18.64
C GLU A 71 -11.91 -3.49 -18.58
N ILE A 72 -11.53 -4.14 -17.46
CA ILE A 72 -10.24 -4.81 -17.32
C ILE A 72 -10.14 -6.00 -18.27
N GLY A 73 -11.20 -6.79 -18.43
CA GLY A 73 -11.25 -7.88 -19.41
C GLY A 73 -10.99 -7.39 -20.83
N LEU A 74 -11.63 -6.29 -21.24
CA LEU A 74 -11.41 -5.66 -22.55
C LEU A 74 -9.96 -5.15 -22.70
N ARG A 75 -9.38 -4.55 -21.64
CA ARG A 75 -7.96 -4.15 -21.66
C ARG A 75 -7.03 -5.34 -21.80
N LEU A 76 -7.31 -6.43 -21.08
CA LEU A 76 -6.50 -7.66 -21.14
C LEU A 76 -6.53 -8.25 -22.55
N ILE A 77 -7.71 -8.34 -23.18
CA ILE A 77 -7.88 -8.84 -24.56
C ILE A 77 -7.14 -7.92 -25.54
N ALA A 78 -7.28 -6.60 -25.38
CA ALA A 78 -6.68 -5.61 -26.27
C ALA A 78 -5.15 -5.59 -26.19
N SER A 79 -4.58 -5.69 -24.98
CA SER A 79 -3.13 -5.56 -24.74
C SER A 79 -2.41 -6.91 -24.72
N ARG A 80 -3.13 -8.04 -24.62
CA ARG A 80 -2.56 -9.40 -24.57
C ARG A 80 -1.39 -9.49 -23.58
N GLY A 81 -0.26 -10.06 -23.99
CA GLY A 81 0.93 -10.20 -23.13
C GLY A 81 1.58 -8.89 -22.66
N ALA A 82 1.33 -7.77 -23.35
CA ALA A 82 1.81 -6.45 -22.91
C ALA A 82 1.10 -5.94 -21.65
N PHE A 83 -0.10 -6.43 -21.35
CA PHE A 83 -0.86 -6.07 -20.15
C PHE A 83 -0.05 -6.31 -18.86
N PHE A 84 0.55 -7.49 -18.73
CA PHE A 84 1.32 -7.87 -17.54
C PHE A 84 2.71 -7.23 -17.45
N ARG A 85 3.15 -6.51 -18.48
CA ARG A 85 4.40 -5.73 -18.48
C ARG A 85 4.21 -4.31 -17.95
N ASP A 86 2.97 -3.82 -17.91
CA ASP A 86 2.64 -2.52 -17.33
C ASP A 86 2.24 -2.68 -15.86
N PRO A 87 3.05 -2.21 -14.88
CA PRO A 87 2.75 -2.33 -13.45
C PRO A 87 1.41 -1.73 -13.06
N TRP A 88 0.96 -0.68 -13.73
CA TRP A 88 -0.30 -0.02 -13.45
C TRP A 88 -1.50 -0.86 -13.87
N SER A 89 -1.41 -1.53 -15.02
CA SER A 89 -2.43 -2.47 -15.46
C SER A 89 -2.53 -3.69 -14.55
N VAL A 90 -1.38 -4.21 -14.08
CA VAL A 90 -1.34 -5.30 -13.09
C VAL A 90 -1.95 -4.87 -11.76
N PHE A 91 -1.66 -3.66 -11.31
CA PHE A 91 -2.27 -3.10 -10.10
C PHE A 91 -3.80 -2.99 -10.23
N ASP A 92 -4.31 -2.43 -11.33
CA ASP A 92 -5.75 -2.34 -11.61
C ASP A 92 -6.41 -3.71 -11.60
N PHE A 93 -5.77 -4.69 -12.23
CA PHE A 93 -6.24 -6.07 -12.24
C PHE A 93 -6.29 -6.66 -10.81
N ALA A 94 -5.23 -6.49 -10.04
CA ALA A 94 -5.13 -7.04 -8.68
C ALA A 94 -6.23 -6.50 -7.74
N VAL A 95 -6.48 -5.19 -7.76
CA VAL A 95 -7.50 -4.59 -6.88
C VAL A 95 -8.93 -4.99 -7.26
N VAL A 96 -9.19 -5.24 -8.55
CA VAL A 96 -10.50 -5.76 -8.99
C VAL A 96 -10.61 -7.27 -8.71
N ALA A 97 -9.54 -8.04 -8.91
CA ALA A 97 -9.52 -9.46 -8.59
C ALA A 97 -9.80 -9.72 -7.09
N ILE A 98 -9.19 -8.93 -6.19
CA ILE A 98 -9.48 -8.99 -4.74
C ILE A 98 -10.97 -8.76 -4.47
N ALA A 99 -11.60 -7.83 -5.17
CA ALA A 99 -13.02 -7.54 -4.99
C ALA A 99 -13.96 -8.69 -5.43
N LEU A 100 -13.48 -9.58 -6.30
CA LEU A 100 -14.23 -10.73 -6.79
C LEU A 100 -14.13 -11.96 -5.86
N VAL A 101 -13.15 -12.01 -4.96
CA VAL A 101 -12.98 -13.15 -4.06
C VAL A 101 -14.16 -13.24 -3.10
N PRO A 102 -14.83 -14.41 -3.00
CA PRO A 102 -15.91 -14.61 -2.04
C PRO A 102 -15.37 -14.46 -0.61
N ALA A 103 -15.89 -13.48 0.12
CA ALA A 103 -15.47 -13.17 1.49
C ALA A 103 -16.17 -14.07 2.50
N SER A 104 -15.85 -15.37 2.50
CA SER A 104 -16.37 -16.38 3.42
C SER A 104 -15.25 -17.03 4.23
N GLY A 105 -15.54 -17.40 5.47
CA GLY A 105 -14.58 -18.07 6.34
C GLY A 105 -13.29 -17.26 6.56
N PRO A 106 -12.10 -17.87 6.37
CA PRO A 106 -10.81 -17.22 6.60
C PRO A 106 -10.56 -16.00 5.71
N PHE A 107 -11.31 -15.85 4.62
CA PHE A 107 -11.20 -14.73 3.67
C PHE A 107 -12.09 -13.53 4.02
N ALA A 108 -12.72 -13.49 5.23
CA ALA A 108 -13.56 -12.37 5.66
C ALA A 108 -12.84 -11.00 5.57
N VAL A 109 -11.52 -10.97 5.80
CA VAL A 109 -10.69 -9.76 5.65
C VAL A 109 -10.74 -9.20 4.23
N LEU A 110 -10.88 -10.04 3.20
CA LEU A 110 -10.96 -9.58 1.80
C LEU A 110 -12.22 -8.74 1.54
N ARG A 111 -13.26 -8.87 2.40
CA ARG A 111 -14.43 -7.98 2.33
C ARG A 111 -14.03 -6.53 2.60
N ALA A 112 -13.19 -6.29 3.60
CA ALA A 112 -12.68 -4.94 3.89
C ALA A 112 -11.76 -4.44 2.77
N LEU A 113 -10.96 -5.32 2.18
CA LEU A 113 -10.04 -4.95 1.09
C LEU A 113 -10.74 -4.60 -0.24
N ARG A 114 -12.05 -4.82 -0.38
CA ARG A 114 -12.81 -4.35 -1.56
C ARG A 114 -12.69 -2.85 -1.77
N VAL A 115 -12.48 -2.06 -0.69
CA VAL A 115 -12.26 -0.62 -0.78
C VAL A 115 -11.03 -0.26 -1.61
N LEU A 116 -10.04 -1.16 -1.72
CA LEU A 116 -8.81 -0.91 -2.49
C LEU A 116 -9.07 -0.65 -3.98
N ARG A 117 -10.22 -1.07 -4.54
CA ARG A 117 -10.58 -0.74 -5.93
C ARG A 117 -10.70 0.77 -6.19
N VAL A 118 -10.95 1.59 -5.15
CA VAL A 118 -10.94 3.06 -5.25
C VAL A 118 -9.54 3.57 -5.60
N LEU A 119 -8.47 2.86 -5.20
CA LEU A 119 -7.08 3.23 -5.54
C LEU A 119 -6.79 3.20 -7.04
N ARG A 120 -7.68 2.66 -7.87
CA ARG A 120 -7.60 2.79 -9.34
C ARG A 120 -7.59 4.24 -9.82
N VAL A 121 -8.04 5.19 -8.99
CA VAL A 121 -7.89 6.62 -9.30
C VAL A 121 -6.43 7.00 -9.52
N LEU A 122 -5.49 6.33 -8.83
CA LEU A 122 -4.04 6.57 -8.96
C LEU A 122 -3.52 6.22 -10.37
N THR A 123 -4.13 5.23 -11.01
CA THR A 123 -3.72 4.77 -12.34
C THR A 123 -4.32 5.62 -13.46
N LEU A 124 -5.51 6.18 -13.24
CA LEU A 124 -6.24 6.97 -14.22
C LEU A 124 -5.87 8.46 -14.23
N VAL A 125 -5.50 9.01 -13.06
CA VAL A 125 -5.15 10.43 -12.94
C VAL A 125 -3.64 10.62 -13.17
N PRO A 126 -3.21 11.27 -14.29
CA PRO A 126 -1.79 11.35 -14.66
C PRO A 126 -0.90 12.06 -13.61
N SER A 127 -1.45 13.02 -12.87
CA SER A 127 -0.70 13.68 -11.78
C SER A 127 -0.42 12.72 -10.62
N MET A 128 -1.40 11.94 -10.20
CA MET A 128 -1.24 10.94 -9.13
C MET A 128 -0.29 9.82 -9.55
N ARG A 129 -0.43 9.33 -10.79
CA ARG A 129 0.48 8.32 -11.35
C ARG A 129 1.94 8.79 -11.35
N ARG A 130 2.19 10.07 -11.68
CA ARG A 130 3.54 10.65 -11.63
C ARG A 130 4.10 10.72 -10.22
N VAL A 131 3.31 11.18 -9.25
CA VAL A 131 3.73 11.27 -7.84
C VAL A 131 4.07 9.90 -7.29
N VAL A 132 3.17 8.92 -7.45
CA VAL A 132 3.40 7.54 -6.97
C VAL A 132 4.58 6.91 -7.71
N GLY A 133 4.69 7.11 -9.03
CA GLY A 133 5.82 6.62 -9.83
C GLY A 133 7.17 7.18 -9.36
N GLY A 134 7.23 8.48 -9.07
CA GLY A 134 8.42 9.13 -8.50
C GLY A 134 8.80 8.57 -7.14
N LEU A 135 7.81 8.37 -6.26
CA LEU A 135 8.02 7.75 -4.95
C LEU A 135 8.57 6.33 -5.07
N LEU A 136 7.96 5.49 -5.92
CA LEU A 136 8.43 4.12 -6.14
C LEU A 136 9.81 4.06 -6.79
N ALA A 137 10.13 5.00 -7.69
CA ALA A 137 11.45 5.09 -8.32
C ALA A 137 12.55 5.48 -7.32
N ALA A 138 12.23 6.18 -6.23
CA ALA A 138 13.18 6.53 -5.18
C ALA A 138 13.54 5.33 -4.28
N LEU A 139 12.64 4.33 -4.12
CA LEU A 139 12.81 3.21 -3.18
C LEU A 139 14.11 2.40 -3.39
N PRO A 140 14.54 2.03 -4.62
CA PRO A 140 15.76 1.24 -4.80
C PRO A 140 17.01 1.91 -4.24
N GLY A 141 17.13 3.24 -4.36
CA GLY A 141 18.24 4.01 -3.80
C GLY A 141 18.31 4.00 -2.27
N LEU A 142 17.22 3.68 -1.61
CA LEU A 142 17.09 3.65 -0.15
C LEU A 142 17.24 2.25 0.44
N GLY A 143 17.38 1.22 -0.41
CA GLY A 143 17.41 -0.17 0.01
C GLY A 143 18.51 -0.49 1.03
N SER A 144 19.69 0.12 0.93
CA SER A 144 20.78 -0.06 1.88
C SER A 144 20.43 0.52 3.27
N ILE A 145 19.81 1.69 3.32
CA ILE A 145 19.39 2.31 4.58
C ILE A 145 18.28 1.48 5.24
N ALA A 146 17.30 1.03 4.45
CA ALA A 146 16.25 0.16 4.93
C ALA A 146 16.80 -1.16 5.48
N MET A 147 17.80 -1.75 4.82
CA MET A 147 18.44 -2.98 5.28
C MET A 147 19.16 -2.79 6.63
N VAL A 148 19.89 -1.67 6.81
CA VAL A 148 20.52 -1.33 8.09
C VAL A 148 19.45 -1.16 9.18
N LEU A 149 18.35 -0.48 8.88
CA LEU A 149 17.25 -0.31 9.83
C LEU A 149 16.63 -1.66 10.22
N LEU A 150 16.38 -2.55 9.28
CA LEU A 150 15.88 -3.90 9.55
C LEU A 150 16.83 -4.71 10.42
N LEU A 151 18.14 -4.60 10.18
CA LEU A 151 19.15 -5.27 10.99
C LEU A 151 19.14 -4.74 12.43
N VAL A 152 19.12 -3.43 12.62
CA VAL A 152 19.00 -2.79 13.93
C VAL A 152 17.74 -3.27 14.64
N TYR A 153 16.60 -3.26 13.96
CA TYR A 153 15.34 -3.74 14.49
C TYR A 153 15.41 -5.19 14.94
N TYR A 154 15.98 -6.05 14.12
CA TYR A 154 16.12 -7.47 14.44
C TYR A 154 16.97 -7.69 15.68
N VAL A 155 18.16 -7.08 15.72
CA VAL A 155 19.10 -7.22 16.85
C VAL A 155 18.45 -6.73 18.14
N PHE A 156 17.91 -5.52 18.15
CA PHE A 156 17.24 -4.96 19.33
C PHE A 156 15.97 -5.75 19.68
N GLY A 157 15.24 -6.26 18.71
CA GLY A 157 14.08 -7.12 18.91
C GLY A 157 14.42 -8.42 19.64
N VAL A 158 15.48 -9.10 19.21
CA VAL A 158 15.97 -10.31 19.88
C VAL A 158 16.42 -10.01 21.31
N ILE A 159 17.21 -8.95 21.52
CA ILE A 159 17.66 -8.56 22.86
C ILE A 159 16.45 -8.23 23.76
N ALA A 160 15.50 -7.44 23.26
CA ALA A 160 14.31 -7.06 24.02
C ALA A 160 13.47 -8.29 24.43
N THR A 161 13.32 -9.25 23.52
CA THR A 161 12.61 -10.50 23.81
C THR A 161 13.30 -11.31 24.93
N GLN A 162 14.62 -11.41 24.87
CA GLN A 162 15.39 -12.17 25.86
C GLN A 162 15.47 -11.49 27.24
N VAL A 163 15.58 -10.15 27.24
CA VAL A 163 15.78 -9.40 28.50
C VAL A 163 14.46 -9.11 29.20
N PHE A 164 13.43 -8.73 28.45
CA PHE A 164 12.18 -8.24 29.02
C PHE A 164 11.00 -9.20 28.85
N GLY A 165 11.13 -10.23 28.01
CA GLY A 165 10.02 -11.11 27.60
C GLY A 165 9.33 -11.83 28.76
N ASP A 166 10.08 -12.34 29.75
CA ASP A 166 9.53 -13.08 30.88
C ASP A 166 8.69 -12.21 31.82
N ARG A 167 9.09 -10.93 32.00
CA ARG A 167 8.43 -10.02 32.93
C ARG A 167 7.35 -9.16 32.26
N PHE A 168 7.47 -8.93 30.96
CA PHE A 168 6.55 -8.13 30.16
C PHE A 168 6.13 -8.88 28.89
N PRO A 169 5.44 -10.05 29.03
CA PRO A 169 5.13 -10.93 27.89
C PRO A 169 4.20 -10.27 26.87
N ASP A 170 3.36 -9.31 27.29
CA ASP A 170 2.45 -8.61 26.37
C ASP A 170 3.21 -7.73 25.37
N TRP A 171 4.35 -7.18 25.74
CA TRP A 171 5.17 -6.29 24.92
C TRP A 171 6.36 -7.00 24.28
N PHE A 172 6.99 -7.95 24.98
CA PHE A 172 8.27 -8.56 24.60
C PHE A 172 8.28 -10.10 24.64
N GLY A 173 7.17 -10.75 24.94
CA GLY A 173 7.11 -12.21 25.09
C GLY A 173 7.37 -13.01 23.82
N THR A 174 7.38 -12.38 22.65
CA THR A 174 7.78 -12.96 21.38
C THR A 174 8.51 -11.93 20.53
N LEU A 175 9.34 -12.39 19.57
CA LEU A 175 10.04 -11.50 18.66
C LEU A 175 9.07 -10.55 17.93
N GLY A 176 7.92 -11.07 17.48
CA GLY A 176 6.90 -10.24 16.81
C GLY A 176 6.34 -9.13 17.70
N ARG A 177 6.06 -9.42 18.96
CA ARG A 177 5.62 -8.42 19.94
C ARG A 177 6.71 -7.39 20.21
N SER A 178 7.96 -7.84 20.38
CA SER A 178 9.12 -6.95 20.57
C SER A 178 9.31 -6.01 19.39
N LEU A 179 9.23 -6.51 18.15
CA LEU A 179 9.35 -5.68 16.97
C LEU A 179 8.22 -4.65 16.86
N TYR A 180 6.99 -5.02 17.22
CA TYR A 180 5.86 -4.08 17.25
C TYR A 180 6.06 -3.00 18.30
N THR A 181 6.47 -3.37 19.52
CA THR A 181 6.76 -2.42 20.61
C THR A 181 7.93 -1.50 20.24
N LEU A 182 8.99 -2.03 19.64
CA LEU A 182 10.10 -1.22 19.14
C LEU A 182 9.69 -0.28 18.01
N PHE A 183 8.72 -0.68 17.15
CA PHE A 183 8.16 0.22 16.14
C PHE A 183 7.45 1.41 16.80
N GLN A 184 6.62 1.17 17.83
CA GLN A 184 6.00 2.22 18.63
C GLN A 184 7.05 3.15 19.25
N VAL A 185 8.09 2.59 19.86
CA VAL A 185 9.19 3.36 20.46
C VAL A 185 9.93 4.22 19.43
N MET A 186 10.21 3.68 18.22
CA MET A 186 10.87 4.40 17.14
C MET A 186 10.05 5.59 16.65
N THR A 187 8.73 5.45 16.59
CA THR A 187 7.84 6.57 16.24
C THR A 187 7.66 7.59 17.37
N LEU A 188 8.36 7.40 18.49
CA LEU A 188 8.31 8.22 19.71
C LEU A 188 6.92 8.25 20.37
N GLU A 189 6.03 7.33 19.99
CA GLU A 189 4.71 7.23 20.56
C GLU A 189 4.79 6.58 21.95
N SER A 190 4.42 7.33 22.98
CA SER A 190 4.35 6.90 24.40
C SER A 190 5.57 6.13 24.93
N TRP A 191 6.74 6.27 24.28
CA TRP A 191 7.92 5.46 24.56
C TRP A 191 8.36 5.55 26.03
N SER A 192 8.35 6.76 26.61
CA SER A 192 8.82 6.99 27.97
C SER A 192 7.78 6.54 28.99
N MET A 193 6.58 7.14 28.96
CA MET A 193 5.54 6.90 29.96
C MET A 193 4.85 5.56 29.79
N GLY A 194 4.62 5.14 28.53
CA GLY A 194 3.89 3.92 28.23
C GLY A 194 4.75 2.65 28.30
N ILE A 195 6.04 2.75 27.98
CA ILE A 195 6.90 1.56 27.86
C ILE A 195 8.06 1.62 28.85
N VAL A 196 8.97 2.61 28.72
CA VAL A 196 10.26 2.57 29.44
C VAL A 196 10.11 2.75 30.95
N ARG A 197 9.27 3.69 31.42
CA ARG A 197 9.08 3.91 32.84
C ARG A 197 8.43 2.73 33.56
N PRO A 198 7.39 2.05 33.01
CA PRO A 198 6.90 0.80 33.57
C PRO A 198 7.98 -0.29 33.67
N LEU A 199 8.83 -0.41 32.62
CA LEU A 199 9.94 -1.37 32.67
C LEU A 199 10.96 -1.03 33.75
N MET A 200 11.26 0.25 33.95
CA MET A 200 12.22 0.69 34.98
C MET A 200 11.78 0.33 36.39
N GLY A 201 10.51 0.09 36.64
CA GLY A 201 10.02 -0.45 37.92
C GLY A 201 10.56 -1.84 38.24
N VAL A 202 10.94 -2.63 37.22
CA VAL A 202 11.53 -3.97 37.38
C VAL A 202 13.00 -3.98 36.92
N PHE A 203 13.33 -3.25 35.87
CA PHE A 203 14.67 -3.12 35.30
C PHE A 203 15.14 -1.66 35.37
N PRO A 204 15.76 -1.19 36.46
CA PRO A 204 16.07 0.21 36.66
C PRO A 204 16.91 0.87 35.58
N PHE A 205 17.71 0.08 34.86
CA PHE A 205 18.57 0.53 33.76
C PHE A 205 17.98 0.29 32.37
N ALA A 206 16.68 -0.02 32.21
CA ALA A 206 16.06 -0.25 30.92
C ALA A 206 16.27 0.92 29.93
N TRP A 207 16.33 2.16 30.41
CA TRP A 207 16.61 3.34 29.58
C TRP A 207 17.91 3.25 28.79
N THR A 208 18.94 2.53 29.28
CA THR A 208 20.22 2.34 28.56
C THR A 208 20.08 1.49 27.30
N PHE A 209 19.03 0.69 27.19
CA PHE A 209 18.66 -0.05 26.01
C PHE A 209 17.85 0.82 25.03
N PHE A 210 16.85 1.54 25.52
CA PHE A 210 15.91 2.26 24.67
C PHE A 210 16.48 3.55 24.10
N ILE A 211 17.29 4.32 24.83
CA ILE A 211 17.87 5.56 24.34
C ILE A 211 18.78 5.32 23.12
N PRO A 212 19.76 4.40 23.13
CA PRO A 212 20.55 4.07 21.94
C PRO A 212 19.69 3.58 20.78
N PHE A 213 18.68 2.74 21.06
CA PHE A 213 17.76 2.28 20.02
C PHE A 213 17.05 3.46 19.35
N ILE A 214 16.46 4.37 20.14
CA ILE A 214 15.76 5.56 19.62
C ILE A 214 16.72 6.40 18.76
N LEU A 215 17.92 6.69 19.27
CA LEU A 215 18.89 7.48 18.53
C LEU A 215 19.20 6.85 17.17
N VAL A 216 19.53 5.58 17.14
CA VAL A 216 19.90 4.90 15.89
C VAL A 216 18.69 4.73 14.97
N ALA A 217 17.59 4.18 15.46
CA ALA A 217 16.44 3.83 14.64
C ALA A 217 15.70 5.08 14.13
N THR A 218 15.46 6.07 14.99
CA THR A 218 14.75 7.29 14.62
C THR A 218 15.59 8.15 13.65
N PHE A 219 16.90 8.31 13.88
CA PHE A 219 17.76 9.03 12.93
C PHE A 219 17.86 8.32 11.59
N THR A 220 17.96 6.98 11.58
CA THR A 220 17.97 6.20 10.34
C THR A 220 16.66 6.35 9.58
N MET A 221 15.52 6.30 10.28
CA MET A 221 14.20 6.53 9.69
C MET A 221 14.06 7.94 9.11
N LEU A 222 14.50 8.98 9.86
CA LEU A 222 14.46 10.36 9.35
C LEU A 222 15.33 10.54 8.11
N ASN A 223 16.53 9.94 8.08
CA ASN A 223 17.38 9.97 6.91
C ASN A 223 16.74 9.26 5.70
N LEU A 224 15.99 8.17 5.94
CA LEU A 224 15.21 7.50 4.90
C LEU A 224 14.15 8.46 4.32
N PHE A 225 13.37 9.15 5.15
CA PHE A 225 12.36 10.11 4.70
C PHE A 225 12.99 11.27 3.91
N ILE A 226 14.08 11.85 4.40
CA ILE A 226 14.80 12.93 3.71
C ILE A 226 15.29 12.43 2.35
N GLY A 227 15.86 11.21 2.28
CA GLY A 227 16.30 10.59 1.03
C GLY A 227 15.17 10.42 0.02
N VAL A 228 13.97 10.00 0.45
CA VAL A 228 12.77 9.91 -0.41
C VAL A 228 12.38 11.29 -0.95
N ILE A 229 12.31 12.31 -0.08
CA ILE A 229 11.91 13.67 -0.47
C ILE A 229 12.88 14.25 -1.49
N VAL A 230 14.20 14.15 -1.22
CA VAL A 230 15.24 14.65 -2.12
C VAL A 230 15.24 13.92 -3.47
N SER A 231 15.00 12.61 -3.47
CA SER A 231 14.94 11.83 -4.71
C SER A 231 13.68 12.10 -5.53
N ALA A 232 12.61 12.60 -4.89
CA ALA A 232 11.35 12.93 -5.56
C ALA A 232 11.32 14.37 -6.11
N MET A 233 12.27 15.21 -5.73
CA MET A 233 12.41 16.60 -6.20
C MET A 233 13.31 16.69 -7.43
#